data_6303c38109118fa79f73b7215accfd1a
#
_entry.id   6303c38109118fa79f73b7215accfd1a
#
_cell.length_a   1.000
_cell.length_b   1.000
_cell.length_c   1.000
_cell.angle_alpha   90.00
_cell.angle_beta   90.00
_cell.angle_gamma   90.00
#
_symmetry.space_group_name_H-M   'P 1'
#
loop_
_entity.id
_entity.type
_entity.pdbx_description
1 polymer ?
#
loop_
_entity_poly.entity_id
_entity_poly.type
_entity_poly.pdbx_seq_one_letter_code
_entity_poly.pdbx_strand_id
1 'polypeptide(L)'
;NALSSSNYLFQLATGHELAPLTMPLSSTPSTIGVLNCGQDSSFAGAKTPQGNQDANSVGDFYYAVPSGFLALCTKSLDTPTVIPSEHFNTVTWTGNGSARSITTGFDTDFVWTKARNQTYDHNLFDSVRGALKKISSNSSNAESSMTNSVTSFDTDGFTLGDTAQVNLNNGTFVAWNWKAGG
;
A
#
# COMPACT_ATOMS: atom_id res chain seq x y z
N ASN A 1 -9.08 -37.09 -4.51
CA ASN A 1 -10.50 -36.70 -4.63
C ASN A 1 -10.76 -36.46 -6.10
N ALA A 2 -11.56 -37.35 -6.73
CA ALA A 2 -11.99 -37.16 -8.09
C ALA A 2 -12.90 -35.95 -8.16
N LEU A 3 -12.52 -34.96 -8.96
CA LEU A 3 -13.40 -33.86 -9.29
C LEU A 3 -14.59 -34.44 -10.07
N SER A 4 -15.81 -34.09 -9.68
CA SER A 4 -17.01 -34.51 -10.38
C SER A 4 -16.99 -33.97 -11.81
N SER A 5 -17.83 -34.54 -12.70
CA SER A 5 -17.92 -34.17 -14.13
C SER A 5 -18.28 -32.70 -14.41
N SER A 6 -18.38 -31.87 -13.38
CA SER A 6 -18.55 -30.41 -13.44
C SER A 6 -17.37 -29.79 -12.72
N ASN A 7 -16.25 -29.56 -13.43
CA ASN A 7 -15.08 -28.95 -12.86
C ASN A 7 -15.23 -27.42 -12.92
N TYR A 8 -15.41 -26.79 -11.75
CA TYR A 8 -15.40 -25.34 -11.60
C TYR A 8 -13.95 -24.89 -11.38
N LEU A 9 -13.43 -24.05 -12.27
CA LEU A 9 -12.07 -23.52 -12.13
C LEU A 9 -11.99 -22.30 -11.21
N PHE A 10 -13.05 -21.50 -11.14
CA PHE A 10 -13.15 -20.34 -10.26
C PHE A 10 -14.58 -20.09 -9.82
N GLN A 11 -14.76 -19.85 -8.54
CA GLN A 11 -15.95 -19.22 -7.97
C GLN A 11 -15.48 -17.93 -7.28
N LEU A 12 -15.75 -16.79 -7.90
CA LEU A 12 -15.58 -15.50 -7.25
C LEU A 12 -16.86 -15.16 -6.50
N ALA A 13 -16.83 -15.39 -5.18
CA ALA A 13 -17.92 -15.00 -4.29
C ALA A 13 -17.68 -13.55 -3.82
N THR A 14 -18.28 -12.58 -4.49
CA THR A 14 -18.39 -11.21 -4.01
C THR A 14 -19.82 -10.71 -4.22
N GLY A 15 -20.79 -11.34 -3.54
CA GLY A 15 -22.17 -10.84 -3.47
C GLY A 15 -22.94 -10.69 -4.79
N HIS A 16 -22.31 -10.93 -5.92
CA HIS A 16 -22.93 -11.01 -7.24
C HIS A 16 -22.67 -12.41 -7.80
N GLU A 17 -23.73 -13.10 -8.16
CA GLU A 17 -23.64 -14.40 -8.82
C GLU A 17 -22.99 -14.22 -10.18
N LEU A 18 -21.69 -14.46 -10.26
CA LEU A 18 -21.07 -14.75 -11.54
C LEU A 18 -21.52 -16.15 -11.95
N ALA A 19 -22.11 -16.27 -13.13
CA ALA A 19 -22.44 -17.58 -13.69
C ALA A 19 -21.17 -18.46 -13.64
N PRO A 20 -21.27 -19.70 -13.15
CA PRO A 20 -20.11 -20.56 -13.05
C PRO A 20 -19.49 -20.76 -14.44
N LEU A 21 -18.21 -20.43 -14.56
CA LEU A 21 -17.44 -20.74 -15.76
C LEU A 21 -17.17 -22.24 -15.76
N THR A 22 -17.96 -23.00 -16.51
CA THR A 22 -17.74 -24.42 -16.71
C THR A 22 -16.84 -24.62 -17.93
N MET A 23 -15.64 -25.10 -17.71
CA MET A 23 -14.79 -25.57 -18.80
C MET A 23 -14.91 -27.09 -18.89
N PRO A 24 -15.34 -27.68 -20.02
CA PRO A 24 -15.29 -29.11 -20.21
C PRO A 24 -13.80 -29.52 -20.28
N LEU A 25 -13.33 -30.23 -19.25
CA LEU A 25 -12.06 -30.92 -19.30
C LEU A 25 -12.26 -32.22 -20.05
N SER A 26 -11.77 -32.29 -21.26
CA SER A 26 -11.73 -33.58 -22.01
C SER A 26 -10.78 -34.55 -21.30
N SER A 27 -11.19 -35.81 -21.22
CA SER A 27 -10.38 -36.88 -20.66
C SER A 27 -9.22 -37.32 -21.55
N THR A 28 -8.99 -36.65 -22.68
CA THR A 28 -7.87 -36.95 -23.58
C THR A 28 -6.66 -36.10 -23.23
N PRO A 29 -5.42 -36.66 -23.20
CA PRO A 29 -4.21 -35.99 -22.72
C PRO A 29 -3.73 -34.77 -23.54
N SER A 30 -4.39 -34.45 -24.63
CA SER A 30 -3.96 -33.41 -25.58
C SER A 30 -4.90 -32.19 -25.61
N THR A 31 -5.84 -32.07 -24.68
CA THR A 31 -6.71 -30.88 -24.63
C THR A 31 -6.19 -29.86 -23.63
N ILE A 32 -5.68 -28.75 -24.13
CA ILE A 32 -5.28 -27.60 -23.32
C ILE A 32 -6.47 -26.66 -23.24
N GLY A 33 -7.00 -26.43 -22.05
CA GLY A 33 -7.97 -25.38 -21.80
C GLY A 33 -7.26 -24.03 -21.63
N VAL A 34 -7.64 -23.03 -22.38
CA VAL A 34 -7.14 -21.66 -22.23
C VAL A 34 -8.27 -20.79 -21.70
N LEU A 35 -8.00 -20.11 -20.58
CA LEU A 35 -8.91 -19.09 -20.03
C LEU A 35 -8.53 -17.73 -20.63
N ASN A 36 -9.50 -17.12 -21.31
CA ASN A 36 -9.39 -15.76 -21.83
C ASN A 36 -10.41 -14.87 -21.11
N CYS A 37 -9.91 -13.97 -20.25
CA CYS A 37 -10.72 -13.01 -19.50
C CYS A 37 -10.76 -11.64 -20.19
N GLY A 38 -10.55 -11.60 -21.50
CA GLY A 38 -10.50 -10.36 -22.27
C GLY A 38 -9.12 -9.75 -22.41
N GLN A 39 -8.07 -10.56 -22.27
CA GLN A 39 -6.69 -10.11 -22.46
C GLN A 39 -6.17 -10.30 -23.90
N ASP A 40 -6.83 -11.13 -24.71
CA ASP A 40 -6.38 -11.41 -26.10
C ASP A 40 -7.56 -11.80 -26.99
N SER A 41 -7.98 -10.89 -27.86
CA SER A 41 -9.07 -11.14 -28.81
C SER A 41 -8.68 -12.03 -29.96
N SER A 42 -7.39 -12.32 -30.14
CA SER A 42 -6.90 -13.22 -31.17
C SER A 42 -7.00 -14.70 -30.79
N PHE A 43 -7.25 -15.02 -29.53
CA PHE A 43 -7.20 -16.40 -28.99
C PHE A 43 -5.88 -17.10 -29.36
N ALA A 44 -4.76 -16.48 -28.99
CA ALA A 44 -3.42 -16.91 -29.33
C ALA A 44 -3.16 -17.03 -30.85
N GLY A 45 -3.72 -16.09 -31.60
CA GLY A 45 -3.55 -16.02 -33.06
C GLY A 45 -4.53 -16.88 -33.88
N ALA A 46 -5.48 -17.55 -33.22
CA ALA A 46 -6.49 -18.38 -33.92
C ALA A 46 -7.59 -17.58 -34.62
N LYS A 47 -7.74 -16.30 -34.27
CA LYS A 47 -8.73 -15.38 -34.81
C LYS A 47 -8.12 -14.02 -35.12
N THR A 48 -8.76 -13.26 -36.00
CA THR A 48 -8.40 -11.85 -36.22
C THR A 48 -8.78 -11.04 -34.99
N PRO A 49 -7.84 -10.29 -34.36
CA PRO A 49 -8.14 -9.46 -33.20
C PRO A 49 -9.25 -8.45 -33.50
N GLN A 50 -10.13 -8.20 -32.52
CA GLN A 50 -11.21 -7.23 -32.64
C GLN A 50 -10.96 -5.96 -31.81
N GLY A 51 -10.14 -6.04 -30.76
CA GLY A 51 -9.69 -4.89 -29.99
C GLY A 51 -10.80 -4.19 -29.18
N ASN A 52 -11.92 -4.88 -28.89
CA ASN A 52 -12.95 -4.27 -28.09
C ASN A 52 -12.49 -4.09 -26.64
N GLN A 53 -12.84 -2.96 -26.06
CA GLN A 53 -12.50 -2.60 -24.68
C GLN A 53 -13.76 -2.40 -23.85
N ASP A 54 -13.61 -2.47 -22.52
CA ASP A 54 -14.67 -2.13 -21.57
C ASP A 54 -14.83 -0.61 -21.42
N ALA A 55 -15.75 -0.20 -20.53
CA ALA A 55 -16.03 1.23 -20.29
C ALA A 55 -14.82 2.00 -19.71
N ASN A 56 -13.83 1.30 -19.15
CA ASN A 56 -12.58 1.88 -18.61
C ASN A 56 -11.44 1.87 -19.65
N SER A 57 -11.74 1.56 -20.92
CA SER A 57 -10.75 1.40 -21.99
C SER A 57 -9.70 0.32 -21.65
N VAL A 58 -10.15 -0.79 -21.10
CA VAL A 58 -9.35 -1.94 -20.70
C VAL A 58 -9.80 -3.18 -21.44
N GLY A 59 -8.84 -4.06 -21.70
CA GLY A 59 -9.08 -5.35 -22.33
C GLY A 59 -8.85 -5.33 -23.84
N ASP A 60 -8.86 -6.53 -24.40
CA ASP A 60 -8.82 -6.83 -25.82
C ASP A 60 -9.83 -7.97 -26.06
N PHE A 61 -11.11 -7.60 -26.10
CA PHE A 61 -12.21 -8.54 -26.23
C PHE A 61 -12.55 -8.80 -27.69
N TYR A 62 -12.93 -10.04 -27.99
CA TYR A 62 -13.40 -10.40 -29.33
C TYR A 62 -14.78 -9.84 -29.65
N TYR A 63 -15.67 -9.83 -28.65
CA TYR A 63 -17.01 -9.22 -28.78
C TYR A 63 -17.08 -7.92 -27.97
N ALA A 64 -17.98 -7.03 -28.38
CA ALA A 64 -18.26 -5.83 -27.61
C ALA A 64 -18.68 -6.19 -26.17
N VAL A 65 -18.07 -5.52 -25.20
CA VAL A 65 -18.36 -5.74 -23.78
C VAL A 65 -19.74 -5.18 -23.46
N PRO A 66 -20.66 -5.96 -22.88
CA PRO A 66 -21.97 -5.47 -22.49
C PRO A 66 -21.86 -4.32 -21.48
N SER A 67 -22.82 -3.40 -21.51
CA SER A 67 -22.87 -2.29 -20.54
C SER A 67 -22.92 -2.81 -19.11
N GLY A 68 -22.10 -2.22 -18.22
CA GLY A 68 -21.99 -2.60 -16.82
C GLY A 68 -21.02 -3.75 -16.52
N PHE A 69 -20.38 -4.32 -17.55
CA PHE A 69 -19.32 -5.32 -17.36
C PHE A 69 -17.95 -4.71 -17.62
N LEU A 70 -16.96 -5.16 -16.85
CA LEU A 70 -15.58 -4.68 -16.92
C LEU A 70 -14.61 -5.85 -17.09
N ALA A 71 -13.42 -5.57 -17.61
CA ALA A 71 -12.32 -6.53 -17.68
C ALA A 71 -11.93 -6.98 -16.27
N LEU A 72 -11.67 -8.26 -16.10
CA LEU A 72 -11.18 -8.81 -14.82
C LEU A 72 -9.68 -8.47 -14.64
N CYS A 73 -9.42 -7.29 -14.13
CA CYS A 73 -8.07 -6.82 -13.86
C CYS A 73 -8.05 -5.79 -12.73
N THR A 74 -6.86 -5.50 -12.21
CA THR A 74 -6.69 -4.54 -11.11
C THR A 74 -7.09 -3.11 -11.47
N LYS A 75 -7.02 -2.72 -12.75
CA LYS A 75 -7.45 -1.39 -13.23
C LYS A 75 -8.97 -1.19 -13.13
N SER A 76 -9.74 -2.26 -13.13
CA SER A 76 -11.20 -2.24 -13.02
C SER A 76 -11.71 -2.42 -11.58
N LEU A 77 -10.79 -2.51 -10.60
CA LEU A 77 -11.15 -2.47 -9.19
C LEU A 77 -11.41 -1.03 -8.77
N ASP A 78 -12.34 -0.86 -7.84
CA ASP A 78 -12.57 0.43 -7.20
C ASP A 78 -11.28 0.94 -6.55
N THR A 79 -11.08 2.26 -6.61
CA THR A 79 -10.00 2.89 -5.86
C THR A 79 -10.19 2.60 -4.37
N PRO A 80 -9.17 2.13 -3.66
CA PRO A 80 -9.28 1.92 -2.22
C PRO A 80 -9.77 3.18 -1.52
N THR A 81 -10.73 3.06 -0.63
CA THR A 81 -11.25 4.18 0.16
C THR A 81 -10.21 4.75 1.11
N VAL A 82 -9.21 3.93 1.46
CA VAL A 82 -8.05 4.34 2.26
C VAL A 82 -6.81 4.23 1.39
N ILE A 83 -6.14 5.34 1.18
CA ILE A 83 -4.87 5.41 0.43
C ILE A 83 -3.72 5.25 1.44
N PRO A 84 -2.96 4.15 1.41
CA PRO A 84 -1.93 3.89 2.43
C PRO A 84 -0.90 5.01 2.58
N SER A 85 -0.54 5.69 1.49
CA SER A 85 0.42 6.81 1.51
C SER A 85 -0.08 8.06 2.22
N GLU A 86 -1.37 8.17 2.50
CA GLU A 86 -1.97 9.25 3.29
C GLU A 86 -2.02 8.93 4.79
N HIS A 87 -1.60 7.71 5.18
CA HIS A 87 -1.66 7.24 6.56
C HIS A 87 -0.34 6.71 7.10
N PHE A 88 0.59 6.35 6.21
CA PHE A 88 1.92 5.88 6.57
C PHE A 88 2.97 6.35 5.57
N ASN A 89 4.07 6.89 6.08
CA ASN A 89 5.22 7.23 5.26
C ASN A 89 6.53 7.04 6.04
N THR A 90 7.57 6.63 5.32
CA THR A 90 8.92 6.55 5.86
C THR A 90 9.77 7.66 5.26
N VAL A 91 10.31 8.53 6.10
CA VAL A 91 11.14 9.64 5.67
C VAL A 91 12.56 9.51 6.20
N THR A 92 13.52 10.03 5.45
CA THR A 92 14.92 10.07 5.85
C THR A 92 15.46 11.47 5.69
N TRP A 93 16.40 11.87 6.58
CA TRP A 93 17.08 13.16 6.46
C TRP A 93 18.52 13.08 6.95
N THR A 94 19.30 14.06 6.54
CA THR A 94 20.58 14.38 7.17
C THR A 94 20.35 15.54 8.14
N GLY A 95 20.72 15.36 9.39
CA GLY A 95 20.59 16.37 10.43
C GLY A 95 21.46 17.60 10.14
N ASN A 96 20.98 18.75 10.57
CA ASN A 96 21.67 20.03 10.42
C ASN A 96 21.99 20.73 11.77
N GLY A 97 21.60 20.09 12.89
CA GLY A 97 21.81 20.65 14.23
C GLY A 97 20.98 21.91 14.52
N SER A 98 19.93 22.18 13.75
CA SER A 98 19.06 23.36 13.91
C SER A 98 17.60 22.96 13.72
N ALA A 99 16.69 23.71 14.33
CA ALA A 99 15.26 23.46 14.18
C ALA A 99 14.85 23.39 12.70
N ARG A 100 14.00 22.42 12.35
CA ARG A 100 13.51 22.21 10.98
C ARG A 100 12.23 21.36 10.94
N SER A 101 11.42 21.56 9.93
CA SER A 101 10.28 20.71 9.64
C SER A 101 10.68 19.51 8.76
N ILE A 102 10.02 18.39 8.98
CA ILE A 102 10.12 17.15 8.20
C ILE A 102 8.72 16.87 7.62
N THR A 103 8.63 16.88 6.31
CA THR A 103 7.38 16.64 5.59
C THR A 103 7.11 15.12 5.48
N THR A 104 5.91 14.69 5.81
CA THR A 104 5.44 13.29 5.66
C THR A 104 4.37 13.14 4.59
N GLY A 105 3.68 14.22 4.21
CA GLY A 105 2.57 14.24 3.26
C GLY A 105 1.19 14.08 3.90
N PHE A 106 1.12 14.07 5.23
CA PHE A 106 -0.12 14.00 6.00
C PHE A 106 0.06 14.52 7.42
N ASP A 107 -1.04 14.79 8.09
CA ASP A 107 -1.13 15.12 9.51
C ASP A 107 -0.58 13.96 10.36
N THR A 108 0.58 14.15 10.97
CA THR A 108 1.33 13.07 11.62
C THR A 108 0.96 13.00 13.10
N ASP A 109 0.57 11.81 13.57
CA ASP A 109 0.22 11.57 14.97
C ASP A 109 1.23 10.70 15.71
N PHE A 110 1.97 9.88 15.00
CA PHE A 110 2.99 9.02 15.60
C PHE A 110 4.27 9.06 14.78
N VAL A 111 5.39 9.28 15.47
CA VAL A 111 6.74 9.37 14.89
C VAL A 111 7.66 8.41 15.63
N TRP A 112 8.21 7.44 14.91
CA TRP A 112 9.25 6.56 15.40
C TRP A 112 10.57 6.91 14.70
N THR A 113 11.50 7.54 15.42
CA THR A 113 12.79 7.96 14.83
C THR A 113 13.95 7.08 15.25
N LYS A 114 14.94 6.96 14.35
CA LYS A 114 16.21 6.30 14.60
C LYS A 114 17.35 6.98 13.86
N ALA A 115 18.43 7.24 14.57
CA ALA A 115 19.70 7.59 13.93
C ALA A 115 20.28 6.34 13.23
N ARG A 116 20.66 6.48 11.96
CA ARG A 116 21.16 5.37 11.13
C ARG A 116 22.67 5.13 11.28
N ASN A 117 23.41 6.18 11.58
CA ASN A 117 24.88 6.16 11.73
C ASN A 117 25.35 6.51 13.14
N GLN A 118 24.45 6.48 14.15
CA GLN A 118 24.75 6.71 15.55
C GLN A 118 24.07 5.65 16.43
N THR A 119 24.63 5.42 17.62
CA THR A 119 24.13 4.41 18.59
C THR A 119 23.03 4.95 19.52
N TYR A 120 22.35 6.04 19.13
CA TYR A 120 21.23 6.56 19.91
C TYR A 120 20.04 5.59 19.95
N ASP A 121 19.29 5.66 21.03
CA ASP A 121 18.06 4.89 21.20
C ASP A 121 17.06 5.15 20.07
N HIS A 122 16.12 4.24 19.91
CA HIS A 122 14.89 4.50 19.19
C HIS A 122 14.04 5.50 19.99
N ASN A 123 13.48 6.49 19.31
CA ASN A 123 12.65 7.51 19.97
C ASN A 123 11.24 7.46 19.36
N LEU A 124 10.24 7.30 20.24
CA LEU A 124 8.83 7.24 19.89
C LEU A 124 8.12 8.43 20.50
N PHE A 125 7.43 9.17 19.66
CA PHE A 125 6.62 10.33 20.02
C PHE A 125 5.22 10.17 19.44
N ASP A 126 4.21 10.69 20.12
CA ASP A 126 2.84 10.74 19.59
C ASP A 126 2.11 12.01 20.03
N SER A 127 1.08 12.36 19.25
CA SER A 127 0.27 13.55 19.47
C SER A 127 -0.56 13.48 20.76
N VAL A 128 -0.88 12.28 21.25
CA VAL A 128 -1.71 12.06 22.45
C VAL A 128 -0.93 12.40 23.73
N ARG A 129 0.32 11.91 23.85
CA ARG A 129 1.20 12.24 25.00
C ARG A 129 1.78 13.65 24.85
N GLY A 130 1.82 14.15 23.63
CA GLY A 130 2.34 15.45 23.28
C GLY A 130 3.79 15.42 22.81
N ALA A 131 4.17 16.43 22.06
CA ALA A 131 5.53 16.67 21.63
C ALA A 131 6.49 16.70 22.82
N LEU A 132 7.77 16.42 22.58
CA LEU A 132 8.83 16.28 23.58
C LEU A 132 8.71 15.07 24.53
N LYS A 133 7.63 14.32 24.51
CA LYS A 133 7.42 13.14 25.36
C LYS A 133 7.94 11.87 24.65
N LYS A 134 9.10 11.41 25.11
CA LYS A 134 9.81 10.28 24.52
C LYS A 134 9.55 8.98 25.29
N ILE A 135 9.28 7.91 24.54
CA ILE A 135 9.48 6.53 24.99
C ILE A 135 10.51 5.88 24.04
N SER A 136 11.31 4.95 24.55
CA SER A 136 12.27 4.20 23.72
C SER A 136 11.84 2.74 23.59
N SER A 137 11.77 2.22 22.35
CA SER A 137 11.37 0.82 22.11
C SER A 137 12.46 -0.20 22.48
N ASN A 138 13.69 0.24 22.61
CA ASN A 138 14.86 -0.58 22.96
C ASN A 138 15.31 -0.41 24.43
N SER A 139 14.47 0.18 25.28
CA SER A 139 14.74 0.41 26.68
C SER A 139 13.50 0.18 27.53
N SER A 140 13.69 -0.28 28.75
CA SER A 140 12.61 -0.39 29.77
C SER A 140 12.43 0.89 30.60
N ASN A 141 13.11 1.97 30.24
CA ASN A 141 12.98 3.24 30.93
C ASN A 141 11.57 3.82 30.75
N ALA A 142 11.09 4.48 31.79
CA ALA A 142 9.83 5.22 31.74
C ALA A 142 9.90 6.38 30.72
N GLU A 143 8.72 6.94 30.41
CA GLU A 143 8.62 8.16 29.61
C GLU A 143 9.49 9.28 30.19
N SER A 144 10.12 10.01 29.29
CA SER A 144 10.94 11.16 29.64
C SER A 144 10.66 12.34 28.72
N SER A 145 10.93 13.55 29.22
CA SER A 145 10.91 14.74 28.37
C SER A 145 12.25 14.92 27.68
N MET A 146 12.22 15.02 26.34
CA MET A 146 13.41 15.29 25.52
C MET A 146 13.29 16.67 24.89
N THR A 147 13.92 17.64 25.55
CA THR A 147 13.93 19.02 25.07
C THR A 147 14.50 19.11 23.66
N ASN A 148 13.90 19.95 22.81
CA ASN A 148 14.33 20.19 21.43
C ASN A 148 14.37 18.91 20.55
N SER A 149 13.55 17.91 20.83
CA SER A 149 13.37 16.72 19.99
C SER A 149 12.30 16.94 18.91
N VAL A 150 11.24 16.15 18.86
CA VAL A 150 10.02 16.49 18.12
C VAL A 150 9.33 17.60 18.92
N THR A 151 9.24 18.79 18.35
CA THR A 151 8.72 20.00 19.04
C THR A 151 7.26 20.26 18.70
N SER A 152 6.78 19.82 17.56
CA SER A 152 5.36 19.86 17.16
C SER A 152 5.01 18.72 16.21
N PHE A 153 3.74 18.34 16.22
CA PHE A 153 3.09 17.59 15.18
C PHE A 153 2.34 18.57 14.27
N ASP A 154 2.55 18.47 12.97
CA ASP A 154 2.11 19.46 11.99
C ASP A 154 1.15 18.79 10.99
N THR A 155 0.35 19.59 10.28
CA THR A 155 -0.64 19.09 9.30
C THR A 155 -0.02 18.37 8.10
N ASP A 156 1.30 18.52 7.89
CA ASP A 156 2.05 17.89 6.80
C ASP A 156 3.32 17.19 7.28
N GLY A 157 3.38 16.85 8.58
CA GLY A 157 4.54 16.21 9.16
C GLY A 157 4.81 16.54 10.61
N PHE A 158 6.06 16.89 10.92
CA PHE A 158 6.47 17.26 12.28
C PHE A 158 7.69 18.18 12.27
N THR A 159 7.88 18.94 13.33
CA THR A 159 9.04 19.81 13.49
C THR A 159 10.03 19.24 14.50
N LEU A 160 11.30 19.29 14.15
CA LEU A 160 12.44 18.91 15.00
C LEU A 160 13.11 20.14 15.58
N GLY A 161 13.62 20.01 16.81
CA GLY A 161 14.62 20.90 17.37
C GLY A 161 16.06 20.49 16.99
N ASP A 162 17.01 20.88 17.83
CA ASP A 162 18.44 20.69 17.60
C ASP A 162 19.05 19.51 18.37
N THR A 163 18.26 18.73 19.09
CA THR A 163 18.74 17.60 19.89
C THR A 163 19.46 16.57 19.01
N ALA A 164 20.68 16.21 19.41
CA ALA A 164 21.53 15.30 18.65
C ALA A 164 20.89 13.94 18.34
N GLN A 165 20.01 13.41 19.20
CA GLN A 165 19.36 12.11 19.01
C GLN A 165 18.39 12.07 17.82
N VAL A 166 17.92 13.21 17.34
CA VAL A 166 17.00 13.32 16.21
C VAL A 166 17.52 14.22 15.09
N ASN A 167 18.50 15.11 15.35
CA ASN A 167 18.93 16.09 14.37
C ASN A 167 20.43 16.49 14.49
N LEU A 168 21.30 15.57 14.91
CA LEU A 168 22.76 15.81 14.93
C LEU A 168 23.24 16.28 13.57
N ASN A 169 24.05 17.35 13.54
CA ASN A 169 24.66 17.83 12.30
C ASN A 169 25.45 16.72 11.59
N ASN A 170 25.19 16.48 10.31
CA ASN A 170 25.70 15.38 9.49
C ASN A 170 25.32 13.97 9.99
N GLY A 171 24.46 13.83 11.01
CA GLY A 171 23.83 12.57 11.37
C GLY A 171 22.80 12.16 10.32
N THR A 172 22.69 10.87 10.03
CA THR A 172 21.63 10.36 9.13
C THR A 172 20.54 9.70 9.95
N PHE A 173 19.31 10.01 9.61
CA PHE A 173 18.12 9.59 10.36
C PHE A 173 17.09 8.94 9.47
N VAL A 174 16.19 8.20 10.09
CA VAL A 174 14.96 7.67 9.50
C VAL A 174 13.82 7.88 10.49
N ALA A 175 12.63 8.16 9.99
CA ALA A 175 11.41 8.07 10.77
C ALA A 175 10.35 7.28 10.00
N TRP A 176 9.62 6.46 10.75
CA TRP A 176 8.38 5.84 10.35
C TRP A 176 7.25 6.64 10.98
N ASN A 177 6.28 7.03 10.18
CA ASN A 177 5.26 7.99 10.56
C ASN A 177 3.89 7.43 10.27
N TRP A 178 2.95 7.63 11.19
CA TRP A 178 1.56 7.23 11.04
C TRP A 178 0.64 8.40 11.32
N LYS A 179 -0.43 8.46 10.55
CA LYS A 179 -1.62 9.21 10.89
C LYS A 179 -2.52 8.29 11.71
N ALA A 180 -2.95 8.73 12.90
CA ALA A 180 -3.95 8.00 13.66
C ALA A 180 -5.25 7.98 12.87
N GLY A 181 -5.82 6.79 12.70
CA GLY A 181 -7.11 6.65 12.04
C GLY A 181 -8.20 7.28 12.91
N GLY A 182 -8.92 8.24 12.37
CA GLY A 182 -10.16 8.77 12.93
C GLY A 182 -11.34 7.94 12.50
#